data_55f77ab60404c79912390ab86c392009
#
_entry.id   55f77ab60404c79912390ab86c392009
#
_cell.length_a   1.000
_cell.length_b   1.000
_cell.length_c   1.000
_cell.angle_alpha   90.00
_cell.angle_beta   90.00
_cell.angle_gamma   90.00
#
_symmetry.space_group_name_H-M   'P 1'
#
loop_
_entity.id
_entity.type
_entity.pdbx_description
1 polymer ?
#
loop_
_entity_poly.entity_id
_entity_poly.type
_entity_poly.pdbx_seq_one_letter_code
_entity_poly.pdbx_strand_id
1 'polypeptide(L)' 'MNVTLVCEDNIEGIMTAIYDGWVYMNKGYSVNIHPGSDYAPTFFSKFINIETDNSKAERVIRSIKIK' A
#
# COMPACT_ATOMS: atom_id res chain seq x y z
N MET A 1 2.52 -5.53 -15.02
CA MET A 1 3.67 -5.28 -14.14
C MET A 1 3.24 -5.34 -12.69
N ASN A 2 4.03 -5.98 -11.85
CA ASN A 2 3.71 -6.16 -10.44
C ASN A 2 4.50 -5.18 -9.58
N VAL A 3 3.83 -4.59 -8.60
CA VAL A 3 4.50 -3.78 -7.58
C VAL A 3 4.13 -4.30 -6.21
N THR A 4 5.09 -4.25 -5.29
CA THR A 4 4.86 -4.59 -3.89
C THR A 4 5.11 -3.34 -3.06
N LEU A 5 4.10 -2.91 -2.33
CA LEU A 5 4.20 -1.72 -1.50
C LEU A 5 4.58 -2.16 -0.09
N VAL A 6 5.73 -1.71 0.36
CA VAL A 6 6.24 -2.04 1.70
C VAL A 6 5.86 -0.90 2.63
N CYS A 7 5.14 -1.20 3.68
CA CYS A 7 4.63 -0.19 4.59
C CYS A 7 4.93 -0.58 6.03
N GLU A 8 4.69 0.34 6.96
CA GLU A 8 4.82 0.04 8.37
C GLU A 8 3.75 -0.97 8.81
N ASP A 9 4.12 -1.84 9.75
CA ASP A 9 3.23 -2.89 10.23
C ASP A 9 2.31 -2.33 11.32
N ASN A 10 1.47 -1.39 10.91
CA ASN A 10 0.43 -0.82 11.76
C ASN A 10 -0.73 -0.37 10.88
N ILE A 11 -1.83 0.01 11.51
CA ILE A 11 -3.06 0.33 10.77
C ILE A 11 -2.83 1.51 9.85
N GLU A 12 -2.17 2.56 10.33
CA GLU A 12 -1.95 3.76 9.53
C GLU A 12 -1.07 3.46 8.33
N GLY A 13 -0.03 2.66 8.51
CA GLY A 13 0.86 2.29 7.43
C GLY A 13 0.15 1.45 6.37
N ILE A 14 -0.63 0.47 6.81
CA ILE A 14 -1.36 -0.40 5.90
C ILE A 14 -2.41 0.41 5.13
N MET A 15 -3.13 1.30 5.80
CA MET A 15 -4.14 2.12 5.13
C MET A 15 -3.50 3.06 4.11
N THR A 16 -2.34 3.63 4.45
CA THR A 16 -1.60 4.46 3.50
C THR A 16 -1.20 3.65 2.26
N ALA A 17 -0.74 2.43 2.46
CA ALA A 17 -0.38 1.55 1.34
C ALA A 17 -1.58 1.21 0.48
N ILE A 18 -2.75 1.01 1.09
CA ILE A 18 -3.96 0.77 0.33
C ILE A 18 -4.30 1.96 -0.55
N TYR A 19 -4.17 3.17 -0.02
CA TYR A 19 -4.43 4.37 -0.80
C TYR A 19 -3.50 4.44 -2.02
N ASP A 20 -2.21 4.26 -1.78
CA ASP A 20 -1.24 4.31 -2.88
C ASP A 20 -1.46 3.13 -3.84
N GLY A 21 -1.88 1.98 -3.33
CA GLY A 21 -2.20 0.84 -4.15
C GLY A 21 -3.33 1.13 -5.14
N TRP A 22 -4.34 1.88 -4.71
CA TRP A 22 -5.42 2.26 -5.62
C TRP A 22 -4.89 3.08 -6.79
N VAL A 23 -3.93 3.98 -6.53
CA VAL A 23 -3.33 4.79 -7.58
C VAL A 23 -2.62 3.89 -8.60
N TYR A 24 -1.83 2.92 -8.11
CA TYR A 24 -1.12 2.01 -9.00
C TYR A 24 -2.07 1.10 -9.77
N MET A 25 -3.12 0.61 -9.11
CA MET A 25 -4.10 -0.23 -9.80
C MET A 25 -4.79 0.52 -10.92
N ASN A 26 -5.08 1.80 -10.71
CA ASN A 26 -5.67 2.62 -11.76
C ASN A 26 -4.75 2.82 -12.94
N LYS A 27 -3.44 2.65 -12.74
CA LYS A 27 -2.47 2.71 -13.82
C LYS A 27 -2.23 1.36 -14.50
N GLY A 28 -2.93 0.32 -14.04
CA GLY A 28 -2.83 -1.00 -14.65
C GLY A 28 -1.85 -1.94 -14.00
N TYR A 29 -1.29 -1.59 -12.83
CA TYR A 29 -0.37 -2.47 -12.12
C TYR A 29 -1.12 -3.47 -11.25
N SER A 30 -0.51 -4.65 -11.08
CA SER A 30 -0.93 -5.59 -10.05
C SER A 30 -0.21 -5.20 -8.75
N VAL A 31 -0.97 -5.05 -7.68
CA VAL A 31 -0.44 -4.49 -6.44
C VAL A 31 -0.50 -5.51 -5.31
N ASN A 32 0.62 -5.67 -4.61
CA ASN A 32 0.70 -6.42 -3.37
C ASN A 32 1.12 -5.48 -2.26
N ILE A 33 0.67 -5.75 -1.05
CA ILE A 33 1.04 -4.96 0.12
C ILE A 33 1.75 -5.87 1.11
N HIS A 34 2.91 -5.43 1.59
CA HIS A 34 3.70 -6.19 2.55
C HIS A 34 3.98 -5.33 3.77
N PRO A 35 3.30 -5.58 4.90
CA PRO A 35 3.60 -4.85 6.13
C PRO A 35 4.92 -5.33 6.72
N GLY A 36 5.70 -4.40 7.25
CA GLY A 36 6.97 -4.73 7.86
C GLY A 36 8.11 -4.70 6.87
N SER A 37 9.31 -4.97 7.36
CA SER A 37 10.53 -4.85 6.56
C SER A 37 11.21 -6.19 6.33
N ASP A 38 10.57 -7.30 6.66
CA ASP A 38 11.16 -8.63 6.56
C ASP A 38 10.77 -9.34 5.26
N TYR A 39 10.65 -8.59 4.20
CA TYR A 39 10.28 -9.15 2.90
C TYR A 39 11.50 -9.69 2.16
N ALA A 40 11.26 -10.68 1.32
CA ALA A 40 12.29 -11.22 0.44
C ALA A 40 12.09 -10.64 -0.96
N PRO A 41 13.09 -10.01 -1.57
CA PRO A 41 12.94 -9.47 -2.93
C PRO A 41 12.67 -10.57 -3.94
N THR A 42 11.81 -10.28 -4.91
CA THR A 42 11.57 -11.18 -6.03
C THR A 42 11.95 -10.47 -7.31
N PHE A 43 12.20 -11.27 -8.37
CA PHE A 43 12.63 -10.69 -9.63
C PHE A 43 11.48 -10.10 -10.44
N PHE A 44 10.24 -10.41 -10.05
CA PHE A 44 9.08 -10.04 -10.86
C PHE A 44 8.27 -8.93 -10.24
N SER A 45 8.72 -8.37 -9.13
CA SER A 45 7.98 -7.33 -8.44
C SER A 45 8.91 -6.17 -8.09
N LYS A 46 8.43 -4.98 -8.33
CA LYS A 46 9.14 -3.78 -7.91
C LYS A 46 8.70 -3.43 -6.50
N PHE A 47 9.65 -3.24 -5.61
CA PHE A 47 9.37 -2.92 -4.21
C PHE A 47 9.42 -1.42 -4.02
N ILE A 48 8.36 -0.88 -3.46
CA ILE A 48 8.23 0.56 -3.21
C ILE A 48 7.97 0.76 -1.73
N ASN A 49 8.82 1.56 -1.09
CA ASN A 49 8.63 1.89 0.32
C ASN A 49 7.58 2.99 0.45
N ILE A 50 6.60 2.75 1.29
CA ILE A 50 5.51 3.68 1.52
C ILE A 50 5.68 4.30 2.90
N GLU A 51 5.77 5.63 2.95
CA GLU A 51 5.79 6.34 4.22
C GLU A 51 4.37 6.51 4.72
N THR A 52 4.19 6.32 6.02
CA THR A 52 2.88 6.47 6.64
C THR A 52 2.41 7.92 6.50
N ASP A 53 1.20 8.07 6.01
CA ASP A 53 0.57 9.38 5.82
C ASP A 53 -0.83 9.32 6.42
N ASN A 54 -1.01 10.03 7.53
CA ASN A 54 -2.27 9.98 8.26
C ASN A 54 -3.44 10.51 7.44
N SER A 55 -3.19 11.48 6.58
CA SER A 55 -4.26 12.01 5.71
C SER A 55 -4.76 10.95 4.75
N LYS A 56 -3.85 10.19 4.15
CA LYS A 56 -4.24 9.11 3.25
C LYS A 56 -4.94 8.00 3.99
N ALA A 57 -4.44 7.65 5.18
CA ALA A 57 -5.05 6.62 6.00
C ALA A 57 -6.47 7.00 6.38
N GLU A 58 -6.70 8.26 6.75
CA GLU A 58 -8.04 8.75 7.06
C GLU A 58 -8.98 8.62 5.87
N ARG A 59 -8.50 8.93 4.68
CA ARG A 59 -9.35 8.82 3.49
C ARG A 59 -9.78 7.38 3.24
N VAL A 60 -8.89 6.43 3.44
CA VAL A 60 -9.21 5.01 3.29
C VAL A 60 -10.25 4.61 4.32
N ILE A 61 -10.04 4.99 5.58
CA ILE A 61 -10.95 4.64 6.65
C ILE A 61 -12.34 5.21 6.40
N ARG A 62 -12.41 6.45 5.93
CA ARG A 62 -13.70 7.06 5.59
C ARG A 62 -14.40 6.34 4.46
N SER A 63 -13.66 5.90 3.46
CA SER A 63 -14.23 5.14 2.35
C SER A 63 -14.83 3.83 2.83
N ILE A 64 -14.17 3.19 3.77
CA ILE A 64 -14.66 1.92 4.32
C ILE A 64 -15.92 2.12 5.16
N LYS A 65 -15.98 3.22 5.91
CA LYS A 65 -17.08 3.47 6.83
C LYS A 65 -18.33 3.98 6.14
N ILE A 66 -18.21 4.55 4.97
CA ILE A 66 -19.35 5.08 4.24
C ILE A 66 -20.18 3.92 3.69
N LYS A 67 -21.46 3.92 4.00
CA LYS A 67 -22.39 2.89 3.56
C LYS A 67 -23.32 3.45 2.53
#